data_acb03e8728d9de1e34f372c127c1b351
#
_entry.id   acb03e8728d9de1e34f372c127c1b351
#
_cell.length_a   1.000
_cell.length_b   1.000
_cell.length_c   1.000
_cell.angle_alpha   90.00
_cell.angle_beta   90.00
_cell.angle_gamma   90.00
#
_symmetry.space_group_name_H-M   'P 1'
#
loop_
_entity.id
_entity.type
_entity.pdbx_description
1 polymer ?
#
loop_
_entity_poly.entity_id
_entity_poly.type
_entity_poly.pdbx_seq_one_letter_code
_entity_poly.pdbx_strand_id
1 'polypeptide(L)'
;LTSGNPLHYKGYEDKVEALREKTGLDEAVTTGLARIGGHEVVLAVCDSHFMMASMGKVVGEKLTRAIEKATERKVPVIIVACSGGARMQGGIHSLMQMAKTSAALKRHSDAGLLYVSVLTDPTTGGVTASWAMLGDIILAEPHALIGFAGPRVIEQTIGQKLPKGFQRAEFLVEHGFVDRILPREEAKEVLAEILRMHGKDIEVSSEVLTLGDGDVKRSLAAPETGEKTSAWDCVQKARKKDLLVGEDYIRELFPDFIEFHGDRLYGDDAAIIGGIASFDGTPVTVIAEAKGADTKENIRRNFGMPSPEGYRKALRLMKQAEKFHRPVICLVDTPGAFCGMEAEERGQGEAIARNLYEMSALKTPVLSIVISEGGSGGALALAVADEVWMMQNAIYSILSPEGFASILWKDGKRAPEAAEVMKLTARDLKELGIVEEIVAEPEEFTVE
;
A
#
# COMPACT_ATOMS: atom_id res chain seq x y z
N LEU A 1 -6.83 -22.92 -2.92
CA LEU A 1 -5.69 -22.02 -3.08
C LEU A 1 -4.65 -22.31 -2.00
N THR A 2 -3.41 -22.56 -2.40
CA THR A 2 -2.31 -22.90 -1.50
C THR A 2 -1.19 -21.88 -1.62
N SER A 3 -0.56 -21.54 -0.48
CA SER A 3 0.60 -20.66 -0.45
C SER A 3 1.78 -21.25 -1.23
N GLY A 4 2.32 -20.47 -2.15
CA GLY A 4 3.60 -20.74 -2.80
C GLY A 4 4.75 -20.05 -2.06
N ASN A 5 5.98 -20.38 -2.46
CA ASN A 5 7.21 -19.80 -1.92
C ASN A 5 7.93 -18.98 -3.01
N PRO A 6 7.45 -17.78 -3.35
CA PRO A 6 7.95 -17.02 -4.49
C PRO A 6 9.41 -16.55 -4.34
N LEU A 7 9.90 -16.43 -3.12
CA LEU A 7 11.28 -16.05 -2.81
C LEU A 7 12.18 -17.26 -2.51
N HIS A 8 11.70 -18.49 -2.70
CA HIS A 8 12.41 -19.72 -2.31
C HIS A 8 12.98 -19.66 -0.88
N TYR A 9 12.22 -19.03 0.05
CA TYR A 9 12.63 -18.88 1.42
C TYR A 9 12.74 -20.24 2.12
N LYS A 10 13.92 -20.57 2.59
CA LYS A 10 14.24 -21.88 3.19
C LYS A 10 13.35 -22.18 4.40
N GLY A 11 12.74 -23.36 4.42
CA GLY A 11 11.87 -23.82 5.51
C GLY A 11 10.48 -23.19 5.54
N TYR A 12 10.11 -22.35 4.53
CA TYR A 12 8.79 -21.75 4.48
C TYR A 12 7.70 -22.77 4.19
N GLU A 13 7.94 -23.68 3.24
CA GLU A 13 7.00 -24.74 2.86
C GLU A 13 6.74 -25.69 4.02
N ASP A 14 7.80 -26.15 4.70
CA ASP A 14 7.68 -27.01 5.89
C ASP A 14 6.88 -26.32 7.00
N LYS A 15 7.11 -25.03 7.20
CA LYS A 15 6.36 -24.23 8.17
C LYS A 15 4.89 -24.10 7.81
N VAL A 16 4.57 -23.89 6.55
CA VAL A 16 3.19 -23.80 6.05
C VAL A 16 2.48 -25.13 6.27
N GLU A 17 3.13 -26.26 5.93
CA GLU A 17 2.54 -27.58 6.10
C GLU A 17 2.31 -27.93 7.58
N ALA A 18 3.29 -27.70 8.44
CA ALA A 18 3.14 -27.88 9.88
C ALA A 18 2.00 -27.03 10.49
N LEU A 19 1.78 -25.83 9.95
CA LEU A 19 0.65 -25.01 10.40
C LEU A 19 -0.69 -25.52 9.88
N ARG A 20 -0.76 -26.07 8.68
CA ARG A 20 -1.96 -26.73 8.16
C ARG A 20 -2.36 -27.93 9.02
N GLU A 21 -1.39 -28.79 9.32
CA GLU A 21 -1.62 -29.94 10.22
C GLU A 21 -2.09 -29.50 11.60
N LYS A 22 -1.46 -28.46 12.16
CA LYS A 22 -1.77 -27.97 13.50
C LYS A 22 -3.12 -27.26 13.59
N THR A 23 -3.50 -26.48 12.58
CA THR A 23 -4.66 -25.58 12.64
C THR A 23 -5.87 -26.13 11.89
N GLY A 24 -5.68 -27.05 10.97
CA GLY A 24 -6.72 -27.51 10.03
C GLY A 24 -7.07 -26.47 8.96
N LEU A 25 -6.31 -25.36 8.88
CA LEU A 25 -6.57 -24.28 7.94
C LEU A 25 -5.67 -24.42 6.70
N ASP A 26 -6.24 -24.20 5.51
CA ASP A 26 -5.45 -24.12 4.29
C ASP A 26 -4.61 -22.85 4.20
N GLU A 27 -5.11 -21.74 4.78
CA GLU A 27 -4.49 -20.43 4.81
C GLU A 27 -5.15 -19.55 5.88
N ALA A 28 -4.52 -18.44 6.21
CA ALA A 28 -4.84 -17.53 7.31
C ALA A 28 -6.20 -16.80 7.20
N VAL A 29 -6.97 -17.00 6.16
CA VAL A 29 -8.32 -16.46 6.02
C VAL A 29 -9.29 -17.51 5.52
N THR A 30 -10.46 -17.58 6.15
CA THR A 30 -11.61 -18.35 5.70
C THR A 30 -12.66 -17.41 5.13
N THR A 31 -13.16 -17.72 3.92
CA THR A 31 -14.15 -16.88 3.22
C THR A 31 -15.33 -17.72 2.78
N GLY A 32 -16.54 -17.15 2.84
CA GLY A 32 -17.74 -17.86 2.41
C GLY A 32 -18.99 -16.99 2.44
N LEU A 33 -20.07 -17.54 1.90
CA LEU A 33 -21.41 -16.98 2.07
C LEU A 33 -21.92 -17.34 3.47
N ALA A 34 -22.54 -16.37 4.11
CA ALA A 34 -23.10 -16.52 5.45
C ALA A 34 -24.46 -15.81 5.55
N ARG A 35 -25.15 -16.03 6.66
CA ARG A 35 -26.32 -15.26 7.04
C ARG A 35 -26.18 -14.76 8.46
N ILE A 36 -26.38 -13.47 8.68
CA ILE A 36 -26.36 -12.81 9.98
C ILE A 36 -27.68 -12.08 10.15
N GLY A 37 -28.45 -12.42 11.19
CA GLY A 37 -29.80 -11.88 11.39
C GLY A 37 -30.77 -12.10 10.22
N GLY A 38 -30.57 -13.17 9.43
CA GLY A 38 -31.36 -13.45 8.23
C GLY A 38 -30.84 -12.83 6.94
N HIS A 39 -29.93 -11.84 7.01
CA HIS A 39 -29.34 -11.15 5.85
C HIS A 39 -28.18 -11.95 5.27
N GLU A 40 -28.17 -12.11 3.95
CA GLU A 40 -27.08 -12.76 3.22
C GLU A 40 -25.87 -11.81 3.15
N VAL A 41 -24.69 -12.34 3.42
CA VAL A 41 -23.42 -11.59 3.37
C VAL A 41 -22.32 -12.49 2.84
N VAL A 42 -21.27 -11.88 2.32
CA VAL A 42 -19.97 -12.56 2.20
C VAL A 42 -19.16 -12.25 3.45
N LEU A 43 -18.75 -13.29 4.15
CA LEU A 43 -17.96 -13.19 5.37
C LEU A 43 -16.52 -13.68 5.10
N ALA A 44 -15.54 -12.90 5.54
CA ALA A 44 -14.14 -13.29 5.61
C ALA A 44 -13.64 -13.16 7.04
N VAL A 45 -12.99 -14.21 7.56
CA VAL A 45 -12.45 -14.22 8.92
C VAL A 45 -10.98 -14.61 8.87
N CYS A 46 -10.13 -13.72 9.36
CA CYS A 46 -8.70 -13.97 9.53
C CYS A 46 -8.45 -14.78 10.81
N ASP A 47 -7.39 -15.61 10.78
CA ASP A 47 -6.98 -16.43 11.93
C ASP A 47 -5.47 -16.30 12.17
N SER A 48 -5.10 -15.71 13.31
CA SER A 48 -3.70 -15.46 13.68
C SER A 48 -2.88 -16.73 13.99
N HIS A 49 -3.53 -17.85 14.22
CA HIS A 49 -2.83 -19.13 14.42
C HIS A 49 -2.07 -19.57 13.17
N PHE A 50 -2.50 -19.13 11.99
CA PHE A 50 -1.80 -19.37 10.75
C PHE A 50 -0.93 -18.14 10.36
N MET A 51 0.37 -18.20 10.60
CA MET A 51 1.36 -17.16 10.23
C MET A 51 1.01 -15.75 10.75
N MET A 52 0.42 -15.62 11.94
CA MET A 52 -0.09 -14.35 12.48
C MET A 52 -1.07 -13.65 11.53
N ALA A 53 -1.83 -14.41 10.78
CA ALA A 53 -2.73 -13.96 9.71
C ALA A 53 -2.09 -12.95 8.73
N SER A 54 -0.78 -13.03 8.53
CA SER A 54 -0.06 -12.14 7.62
C SER A 54 -0.57 -12.30 6.19
N MET A 55 -0.81 -11.18 5.51
CA MET A 55 -1.34 -11.14 4.16
C MET A 55 -0.25 -11.48 3.14
N GLY A 56 -0.30 -12.68 2.59
CA GLY A 56 0.44 -13.10 1.41
C GLY A 56 -0.48 -13.21 0.19
N LYS A 57 0.07 -13.69 -0.92
CA LYS A 57 -0.65 -13.83 -2.20
C LYS A 57 -2.00 -14.55 -2.06
N VAL A 58 -2.06 -15.62 -1.27
CA VAL A 58 -3.31 -16.41 -1.13
C VAL A 58 -4.34 -15.70 -0.27
N VAL A 59 -3.93 -15.05 0.83
CA VAL A 59 -4.86 -14.26 1.66
C VAL A 59 -5.47 -13.14 0.82
N GLY A 60 -4.64 -12.37 0.12
CA GLY A 60 -5.11 -11.29 -0.75
C GLY A 60 -6.03 -11.79 -1.86
N GLU A 61 -5.70 -12.91 -2.51
CA GLU A 61 -6.53 -13.52 -3.54
C GLU A 61 -7.89 -13.99 -2.99
N LYS A 62 -7.91 -14.65 -1.83
CA LYS A 62 -9.17 -15.10 -1.19
C LYS A 62 -10.05 -13.91 -0.82
N LEU A 63 -9.47 -12.85 -0.24
CA LEU A 63 -10.21 -11.61 0.07
C LEU A 63 -10.75 -10.96 -1.20
N THR A 64 -9.92 -10.79 -2.22
CA THR A 64 -10.34 -10.21 -3.51
C THR A 64 -11.52 -10.97 -4.10
N ARG A 65 -11.43 -12.29 -4.21
CA ARG A 65 -12.53 -13.14 -4.72
C ARG A 65 -13.79 -13.07 -3.85
N ALA A 66 -13.62 -12.95 -2.55
CA ALA A 66 -14.76 -12.80 -1.63
C ALA A 66 -15.48 -11.47 -1.88
N ILE A 67 -14.73 -10.37 -2.00
CA ILE A 67 -15.25 -9.04 -2.30
C ILE A 67 -15.93 -9.01 -3.68
N GLU A 68 -15.27 -9.54 -4.71
CA GLU A 68 -15.83 -9.63 -6.06
C GLU A 68 -17.10 -10.47 -6.08
N LYS A 69 -17.13 -11.58 -5.32
CA LYS A 69 -18.35 -12.40 -5.20
C LYS A 69 -19.49 -11.68 -4.49
N ALA A 70 -19.19 -10.87 -3.47
CA ALA A 70 -20.16 -10.01 -2.82
C ALA A 70 -20.73 -8.97 -3.79
N THR A 71 -19.86 -8.34 -4.59
CA THR A 71 -20.24 -7.37 -5.61
C THR A 71 -21.14 -7.98 -6.68
N GLU A 72 -20.74 -9.15 -7.21
CA GLU A 72 -21.54 -9.91 -8.20
C GLU A 72 -22.92 -10.28 -7.66
N ARG A 73 -23.00 -10.70 -6.41
CA ARG A 73 -24.26 -11.09 -5.75
C ARG A 73 -25.06 -9.91 -5.22
N LYS A 74 -24.51 -8.69 -5.26
CA LYS A 74 -25.09 -7.47 -4.67
C LYS A 74 -25.43 -7.63 -3.17
N VAL A 75 -24.51 -8.23 -2.42
CA VAL A 75 -24.65 -8.44 -0.97
C VAL A 75 -23.50 -7.74 -0.23
N PRO A 76 -23.69 -7.37 1.06
CA PRO A 76 -22.62 -6.80 1.89
C PRO A 76 -21.42 -7.74 2.03
N VAL A 77 -20.25 -7.16 2.27
CA VAL A 77 -19.05 -7.87 2.70
C VAL A 77 -18.70 -7.49 4.15
N ILE A 78 -18.37 -8.49 4.96
CA ILE A 78 -17.86 -8.31 6.32
C ILE A 78 -16.51 -8.99 6.41
N ILE A 79 -15.48 -8.27 6.84
CA ILE A 79 -14.15 -8.84 7.04
C ILE A 79 -13.75 -8.65 8.50
N VAL A 80 -13.54 -9.76 9.20
CA VAL A 80 -12.98 -9.79 10.54
C VAL A 80 -11.45 -9.86 10.42
N ALA A 81 -10.81 -8.76 10.70
CA ALA A 81 -9.38 -8.57 10.57
C ALA A 81 -8.64 -9.03 11.82
N CYS A 82 -7.59 -9.81 11.63
CA CYS A 82 -6.60 -10.14 12.63
C CYS A 82 -5.29 -10.38 11.87
N SER A 83 -4.30 -9.51 11.98
CA SER A 83 -3.09 -9.68 11.15
C SER A 83 -1.88 -8.94 11.69
N GLY A 84 -0.72 -9.60 11.61
CA GLY A 84 0.59 -8.98 11.79
C GLY A 84 1.09 -8.17 10.58
N GLY A 85 0.25 -7.94 9.55
CA GLY A 85 0.60 -7.14 8.38
C GLY A 85 0.90 -7.97 7.11
N ALA A 86 1.66 -7.41 6.18
CA ALA A 86 2.04 -8.08 4.95
C ALA A 86 3.05 -9.21 5.21
N ARG A 87 2.88 -10.36 4.53
CA ARG A 87 3.74 -11.54 4.70
C ARG A 87 5.10 -11.33 4.02
N MET A 88 6.14 -11.10 4.80
CA MET A 88 7.48 -10.78 4.30
C MET A 88 8.08 -11.86 3.39
N GLN A 89 7.80 -13.14 3.65
CA GLN A 89 8.25 -14.27 2.82
C GLN A 89 7.65 -14.25 1.41
N GLY A 90 6.59 -13.50 1.19
CA GLY A 90 6.00 -13.29 -0.13
C GLY A 90 6.60 -12.11 -0.91
N GLY A 91 7.47 -11.30 -0.26
CA GLY A 91 8.11 -10.15 -0.89
C GLY A 91 7.13 -9.19 -1.55
N ILE A 92 7.48 -8.72 -2.73
CA ILE A 92 6.66 -7.77 -3.51
C ILE A 92 5.24 -8.31 -3.78
N HIS A 93 5.07 -9.61 -3.95
CA HIS A 93 3.73 -10.18 -4.15
C HIS A 93 2.80 -9.94 -2.97
N SER A 94 3.32 -9.94 -1.74
CA SER A 94 2.54 -9.60 -0.55
C SER A 94 2.19 -8.11 -0.51
N LEU A 95 3.09 -7.25 -0.94
CA LEU A 95 2.85 -5.81 -1.04
C LEU A 95 1.74 -5.51 -2.06
N MET A 96 1.76 -6.13 -3.23
CA MET A 96 0.75 -5.94 -4.27
C MET A 96 -0.66 -6.40 -3.84
N GLN A 97 -0.79 -7.24 -2.81
CA GLN A 97 -2.10 -7.60 -2.29
C GLN A 97 -2.83 -6.41 -1.64
N MET A 98 -2.10 -5.43 -1.12
CA MET A 98 -2.69 -4.19 -0.59
C MET A 98 -3.47 -3.47 -1.71
N ALA A 99 -2.84 -3.19 -2.82
CA ALA A 99 -3.49 -2.54 -3.97
C ALA A 99 -4.65 -3.39 -4.52
N LYS A 100 -4.43 -4.70 -4.68
CA LYS A 100 -5.43 -5.62 -5.24
C LYS A 100 -6.72 -5.67 -4.42
N THR A 101 -6.62 -5.79 -3.11
CA THR A 101 -7.78 -5.83 -2.21
C THR A 101 -8.48 -4.47 -2.15
N SER A 102 -7.72 -3.37 -2.12
CA SER A 102 -8.27 -2.01 -2.14
C SER A 102 -9.04 -1.71 -3.43
N ALA A 103 -8.52 -2.13 -4.58
CA ALA A 103 -9.22 -2.01 -5.87
C ALA A 103 -10.52 -2.83 -5.93
N ALA A 104 -10.54 -4.03 -5.34
CA ALA A 104 -11.76 -4.82 -5.25
C ALA A 104 -12.83 -4.13 -4.38
N LEU A 105 -12.42 -3.56 -3.23
CA LEU A 105 -13.31 -2.78 -2.36
C LEU A 105 -13.80 -1.51 -3.04
N LYS A 106 -12.97 -0.85 -3.86
CA LYS A 106 -13.40 0.32 -4.64
C LYS A 106 -14.55 -0.03 -5.57
N ARG A 107 -14.44 -1.14 -6.32
CA ARG A 107 -15.53 -1.62 -7.20
C ARG A 107 -16.79 -2.00 -6.41
N HIS A 108 -16.62 -2.59 -5.21
CA HIS A 108 -17.73 -2.93 -4.32
C HIS A 108 -18.48 -1.68 -3.83
N SER A 109 -17.74 -0.65 -3.42
CA SER A 109 -18.29 0.64 -3.01
C SER A 109 -18.97 1.37 -4.16
N ASP A 110 -18.37 1.38 -5.37
CA ASP A 110 -18.97 2.00 -6.56
C ASP A 110 -20.30 1.33 -6.97
N ALA A 111 -20.47 0.06 -6.61
CA ALA A 111 -21.73 -0.65 -6.78
C ALA A 111 -22.76 -0.32 -5.68
N GLY A 112 -22.48 0.60 -4.76
CA GLY A 112 -23.35 1.01 -3.66
C GLY A 112 -23.53 -0.05 -2.58
N LEU A 113 -22.55 -0.92 -2.38
CA LEU A 113 -22.64 -2.07 -1.48
C LEU A 113 -21.83 -1.85 -0.20
N LEU A 114 -22.39 -2.29 0.92
CA LEU A 114 -21.81 -2.10 2.26
C LEU A 114 -20.59 -2.98 2.50
N TYR A 115 -19.53 -2.37 3.00
CA TYR A 115 -18.36 -3.03 3.58
C TYR A 115 -18.24 -2.73 5.07
N VAL A 116 -18.28 -3.75 5.92
CA VAL A 116 -18.01 -3.64 7.37
C VAL A 116 -16.67 -4.27 7.67
N SER A 117 -15.78 -3.49 8.25
CA SER A 117 -14.48 -3.95 8.75
C SER A 117 -14.54 -4.11 10.26
N VAL A 118 -14.23 -5.31 10.77
CA VAL A 118 -14.18 -5.62 12.22
C VAL A 118 -12.71 -5.88 12.57
N LEU A 119 -12.11 -4.98 13.35
CA LEU A 119 -10.69 -5.01 13.70
C LEU A 119 -10.49 -5.75 15.02
N THR A 120 -9.67 -6.79 15.01
CA THR A 120 -9.34 -7.57 16.22
C THR A 120 -7.84 -7.52 16.51
N ASP A 121 -7.42 -8.06 17.66
CA ASP A 121 -6.04 -8.01 18.13
C ASP A 121 -5.14 -9.10 17.50
N PRO A 122 -4.01 -8.75 16.86
CA PRO A 122 -3.63 -7.44 16.35
C PRO A 122 -4.12 -7.19 14.92
N THR A 123 -4.26 -5.94 14.52
CA THR A 123 -4.43 -5.55 13.10
C THR A 123 -3.40 -4.46 12.78
N THR A 124 -2.33 -4.83 12.06
CA THR A 124 -1.17 -3.94 11.87
C THR A 124 -0.61 -3.97 10.44
N GLY A 125 0.29 -3.06 10.16
CA GLY A 125 1.11 -3.01 8.94
C GLY A 125 0.31 -2.82 7.66
N GLY A 126 0.68 -3.57 6.62
CA GLY A 126 0.04 -3.48 5.31
C GLY A 126 -1.44 -3.86 5.29
N VAL A 127 -1.95 -4.57 6.30
CA VAL A 127 -3.38 -4.85 6.45
C VAL A 127 -4.14 -3.60 6.89
N THR A 128 -3.63 -2.88 7.88
CA THR A 128 -4.18 -1.58 8.29
C THR A 128 -4.09 -0.57 7.15
N ALA A 129 -2.94 -0.52 6.48
CA ALA A 129 -2.69 0.39 5.35
C ALA A 129 -3.35 -0.08 4.02
N SER A 130 -4.39 -0.90 4.10
CA SER A 130 -5.19 -1.33 2.96
C SER A 130 -6.64 -1.62 3.40
N TRP A 131 -7.14 -2.79 3.14
CA TRP A 131 -8.54 -3.13 3.31
C TRP A 131 -9.10 -2.94 4.74
N ALA A 132 -8.30 -3.07 5.80
CA ALA A 132 -8.80 -2.95 7.17
C ALA A 132 -9.33 -1.54 7.51
N MET A 133 -8.74 -0.48 6.94
CA MET A 133 -9.16 0.91 7.17
C MET A 133 -10.05 1.48 6.05
N LEU A 134 -10.62 0.64 5.20
CA LEU A 134 -11.48 1.04 4.09
C LEU A 134 -12.97 0.70 4.30
N GLY A 135 -13.37 0.25 5.49
CA GLY A 135 -14.77 -0.01 5.82
C GLY A 135 -15.65 1.24 5.68
N ASP A 136 -16.87 1.08 5.17
CA ASP A 136 -17.92 2.08 5.32
C ASP A 136 -18.29 2.22 6.80
N ILE A 137 -18.19 1.10 7.53
CA ILE A 137 -18.28 1.02 8.98
C ILE A 137 -17.09 0.24 9.49
N ILE A 138 -16.35 0.82 10.45
CA ILE A 138 -15.16 0.24 11.07
C ILE A 138 -15.43 0.02 12.55
N LEU A 139 -15.50 -1.24 12.94
CA LEU A 139 -15.71 -1.68 14.33
C LEU A 139 -14.42 -2.27 14.88
N ALA A 140 -14.16 -2.14 16.17
CA ALA A 140 -12.98 -2.73 16.79
C ALA A 140 -13.30 -3.44 18.10
N GLU A 141 -12.72 -4.62 18.33
CA GLU A 141 -12.80 -5.27 19.63
C GLU A 141 -12.11 -4.43 20.71
N PRO A 142 -12.59 -4.45 21.96
CA PRO A 142 -11.95 -3.74 23.06
C PRO A 142 -10.46 -4.08 23.17
N HIS A 143 -9.64 -3.07 23.38
CA HIS A 143 -8.18 -3.17 23.60
C HIS A 143 -7.38 -3.77 22.44
N ALA A 144 -7.97 -4.00 21.27
CA ALA A 144 -7.25 -4.50 20.10
C ALA A 144 -6.12 -3.55 19.70
N LEU A 145 -4.94 -4.12 19.41
CA LEU A 145 -3.80 -3.38 18.87
C LEU A 145 -4.04 -3.13 17.38
N ILE A 146 -4.18 -1.87 17.01
CA ILE A 146 -4.47 -1.46 15.63
C ILE A 146 -3.53 -0.31 15.27
N GLY A 147 -2.75 -0.46 14.21
CA GLY A 147 -1.83 0.59 13.78
C GLY A 147 -1.09 0.23 12.51
N PHE A 148 -0.48 1.23 11.87
CA PHE A 148 0.33 1.00 10.68
C PHE A 148 1.69 0.41 11.06
N ALA A 149 2.52 1.15 11.78
CA ALA A 149 3.77 0.63 12.29
C ALA A 149 3.54 -0.09 13.63
N GLY A 150 4.15 -1.26 13.81
CA GLY A 150 4.06 -1.97 15.11
C GLY A 150 4.75 -1.18 16.22
N PRO A 151 4.30 -1.32 17.50
CA PRO A 151 4.86 -0.57 18.63
C PRO A 151 6.39 -0.63 18.72
N ARG A 152 6.98 -1.80 18.48
CA ARG A 152 8.45 -1.98 18.50
C ARG A 152 9.16 -1.15 17.43
N VAL A 153 8.57 -1.02 16.26
CA VAL A 153 9.15 -0.25 15.16
C VAL A 153 9.13 1.22 15.52
N ILE A 154 8.01 1.71 16.05
CA ILE A 154 7.89 3.11 16.48
C ILE A 154 8.88 3.41 17.61
N GLU A 155 8.90 2.61 18.67
CA GLU A 155 9.82 2.78 19.80
C GLU A 155 11.30 2.79 19.38
N GLN A 156 11.67 1.94 18.43
CA GLN A 156 13.03 1.93 17.86
C GLN A 156 13.31 3.17 17.00
N THR A 157 12.32 3.70 16.32
CA THR A 157 12.47 4.89 15.46
C THR A 157 12.59 6.16 16.29
N ILE A 158 11.72 6.34 17.30
CA ILE A 158 11.71 7.56 18.14
C ILE A 158 12.65 7.46 19.35
N GLY A 159 13.18 6.26 19.67
CA GLY A 159 14.04 6.02 20.83
C GLY A 159 13.35 6.16 22.19
N GLN A 160 12.01 6.11 22.24
CA GLN A 160 11.21 6.29 23.46
C GLN A 160 10.14 5.21 23.56
N LYS A 161 9.69 4.94 24.80
CA LYS A 161 8.56 4.05 25.05
C LYS A 161 7.25 4.74 24.70
N LEU A 162 6.33 4.00 24.09
CA LEU A 162 5.01 4.49 23.73
C LEU A 162 4.14 4.72 24.99
N PRO A 163 3.26 5.71 24.97
CA PRO A 163 2.27 5.93 26.02
C PRO A 163 1.37 4.70 26.22
N LYS A 164 0.90 4.51 27.45
CA LYS A 164 -0.08 3.45 27.73
C LYS A 164 -1.37 3.72 26.96
N GLY A 165 -1.88 2.69 26.30
CA GLY A 165 -3.11 2.79 25.50
C GLY A 165 -2.89 3.23 24.05
N PHE A 166 -1.68 3.65 23.67
CA PHE A 166 -1.36 4.03 22.31
C PHE A 166 -1.61 2.88 21.33
N GLN A 167 -2.17 3.17 20.16
CA GLN A 167 -2.60 2.21 19.14
C GLN A 167 -3.63 1.16 19.62
N ARG A 168 -4.35 1.41 20.71
CA ARG A 168 -5.46 0.54 21.10
C ARG A 168 -6.76 0.99 20.43
N ALA A 169 -7.74 0.12 20.37
CA ALA A 169 -9.03 0.41 19.75
C ALA A 169 -9.65 1.72 20.29
N GLU A 170 -9.57 1.93 21.59
CA GLU A 170 -10.06 3.15 22.26
C GLU A 170 -9.34 4.41 21.77
N PHE A 171 -8.03 4.33 21.59
CA PHE A 171 -7.22 5.41 21.01
C PHE A 171 -7.69 5.75 19.59
N LEU A 172 -7.99 4.73 18.77
CA LEU A 172 -8.46 4.96 17.41
C LEU A 172 -9.87 5.57 17.35
N VAL A 173 -10.73 5.25 18.31
CA VAL A 173 -12.04 5.92 18.44
C VAL A 173 -11.86 7.40 18.81
N GLU A 174 -10.99 7.71 19.77
CA GLU A 174 -10.69 9.09 20.19
C GLU A 174 -10.08 9.91 19.03
N HIS A 175 -9.33 9.29 18.14
CA HIS A 175 -8.73 9.93 16.96
C HIS A 175 -9.60 9.85 15.69
N GLY A 176 -10.80 9.27 15.76
CA GLY A 176 -11.77 9.26 14.67
C GLY A 176 -11.52 8.25 13.56
N PHE A 177 -10.76 7.19 13.81
CA PHE A 177 -10.46 6.13 12.82
C PHE A 177 -11.29 4.87 12.98
N VAL A 178 -11.99 4.71 14.08
CA VAL A 178 -12.89 3.60 14.39
C VAL A 178 -14.23 4.17 14.82
N ASP A 179 -15.32 3.64 14.27
CA ASP A 179 -16.67 4.15 14.55
C ASP A 179 -17.17 3.73 15.93
N ARG A 180 -16.87 2.49 16.34
CA ARG A 180 -17.36 1.95 17.61
C ARG A 180 -16.51 0.79 18.11
N ILE A 181 -16.35 0.73 19.45
CA ILE A 181 -15.87 -0.48 20.14
C ILE A 181 -17.00 -1.52 20.16
N LEU A 182 -16.68 -2.73 19.74
CA LEU A 182 -17.62 -3.84 19.64
C LEU A 182 -17.10 -5.04 20.44
N PRO A 183 -17.63 -5.30 21.64
CA PRO A 183 -17.38 -6.55 22.36
C PRO A 183 -17.82 -7.75 21.50
N ARG A 184 -17.06 -8.83 21.54
CA ARG A 184 -17.27 -10.00 20.68
C ARG A 184 -18.64 -10.65 20.92
N GLU A 185 -19.11 -10.65 22.14
CA GLU A 185 -20.41 -11.16 22.55
C GLU A 185 -21.59 -10.40 21.93
N GLU A 186 -21.40 -9.10 21.63
CA GLU A 186 -22.43 -8.26 20.99
C GLU A 186 -22.37 -8.29 19.46
N ALA A 187 -21.31 -8.87 18.89
CA ALA A 187 -21.01 -8.74 17.46
C ALA A 187 -22.16 -9.23 16.57
N LYS A 188 -22.79 -10.33 16.92
CA LYS A 188 -23.88 -10.90 16.11
C LYS A 188 -25.09 -9.98 16.02
N GLU A 189 -25.51 -9.44 17.16
CA GLU A 189 -26.67 -8.56 17.27
C GLU A 189 -26.42 -7.22 16.57
N VAL A 190 -25.25 -6.61 16.82
CA VAL A 190 -24.87 -5.32 16.22
C VAL A 190 -24.71 -5.45 14.71
N LEU A 191 -24.05 -6.49 14.22
CA LEU A 191 -23.91 -6.73 12.78
C LEU A 191 -25.27 -7.00 12.11
N ALA A 192 -26.15 -7.75 12.77
CA ALA A 192 -27.50 -7.99 12.25
C ALA A 192 -28.29 -6.69 12.12
N GLU A 193 -28.18 -5.79 13.08
CA GLU A 193 -28.86 -4.49 13.06
C GLU A 193 -28.27 -3.57 11.98
N ILE A 194 -26.95 -3.52 11.83
CA ILE A 194 -26.28 -2.79 10.74
C ILE A 194 -26.78 -3.29 9.38
N LEU A 195 -26.82 -4.60 9.18
CA LEU A 195 -27.28 -5.21 7.94
C LEU A 195 -28.74 -4.90 7.66
N ARG A 196 -29.60 -4.92 8.68
CA ARG A 196 -31.01 -4.56 8.57
C ARG A 196 -31.21 -3.12 8.09
N MET A 197 -30.42 -2.18 8.60
CA MET A 197 -30.49 -0.77 8.22
C MET A 197 -29.95 -0.49 6.80
N HIS A 198 -29.09 -1.35 6.27
CA HIS A 198 -28.50 -1.23 4.94
C HIS A 198 -29.07 -2.22 3.92
N GLY A 199 -29.94 -3.13 4.37
CA GLY A 199 -30.66 -4.03 3.48
C GLY A 199 -31.65 -3.26 2.62
N LYS A 200 -31.59 -3.45 1.32
CA LYS A 200 -32.34 -2.62 0.40
C LYS A 200 -33.10 -3.33 -0.69
N ASP A 201 -34.27 -2.74 -0.94
CA ASP A 201 -34.84 -2.46 -2.24
C ASP A 201 -34.43 -1.02 -2.70
N ILE A 202 -33.23 -0.83 -3.25
CA ILE A 202 -32.89 0.37 -4.02
C ILE A 202 -32.61 -0.09 -5.45
N GLU A 203 -33.55 0.16 -6.33
CA GLU A 203 -33.32 0.16 -7.78
C GLU A 203 -32.43 1.37 -8.13
N VAL A 204 -31.16 1.13 -8.45
CA VAL A 204 -30.28 2.11 -9.07
C VAL A 204 -30.16 1.73 -10.55
N SER A 205 -30.69 2.59 -11.42
CA SER A 205 -30.47 2.47 -12.86
C SER A 205 -28.98 2.78 -13.15
N SER A 206 -28.22 1.78 -13.58
CA SER A 206 -26.84 1.95 -14.00
C SER A 206 -26.76 2.01 -15.53
N GLU A 207 -26.54 3.19 -16.09
CA GLU A 207 -26.00 3.29 -17.45
C GLU A 207 -24.50 3.03 -17.40
N VAL A 208 -24.07 1.91 -17.96
CA VAL A 208 -22.66 1.56 -18.10
C VAL A 208 -22.11 2.21 -19.36
N LEU A 209 -21.20 3.17 -19.19
CA LEU A 209 -20.39 3.69 -20.29
C LEU A 209 -19.25 2.70 -20.56
N THR A 210 -19.33 2.01 -21.68
CA THR A 210 -18.21 1.19 -22.20
C THR A 210 -17.21 2.11 -22.90
N LEU A 211 -16.00 2.17 -22.37
CA LEU A 211 -14.85 2.77 -23.07
C LEU A 211 -14.24 1.72 -24.00
N GLY A 212 -14.03 2.09 -25.27
CA GLY A 212 -13.50 1.19 -26.28
C GLY A 212 -12.01 0.92 -26.10
N ASP A 213 -11.63 -0.33 -26.39
CA ASP A 213 -10.25 -0.79 -26.48
C ASP A 213 -9.52 -0.07 -27.62
N GLY A 214 -8.56 0.78 -27.25
CA GLY A 214 -7.60 1.38 -28.17
C GLY A 214 -6.24 0.72 -28.01
N ASP A 215 -5.90 -0.19 -28.90
CA ASP A 215 -4.57 -0.78 -29.00
C ASP A 215 -3.51 0.28 -29.31
N VAL A 216 -2.75 0.70 -28.31
CA VAL A 216 -1.51 1.47 -28.51
C VAL A 216 -0.33 0.53 -28.47
N LYS A 217 0.19 0.17 -29.63
CA LYS A 217 1.46 -0.55 -29.76
C LYS A 217 2.60 0.38 -29.36
N ARG A 218 3.24 0.11 -28.23
CA ARG A 218 4.52 0.72 -27.85
C ARG A 218 5.67 -0.24 -28.12
N SER A 219 6.63 0.27 -28.85
CA SER A 219 7.95 -0.32 -29.03
C SER A 219 8.98 0.64 -28.43
N LEU A 220 9.34 0.42 -27.18
CA LEU A 220 10.61 0.93 -26.64
C LEU A 220 11.55 -0.27 -26.57
N ALA A 221 12.66 -0.20 -27.31
CA ALA A 221 13.69 -1.23 -27.24
C ALA A 221 14.26 -1.27 -25.82
N ALA A 222 14.17 -2.44 -25.18
CA ALA A 222 14.87 -2.64 -23.92
C ALA A 222 16.38 -2.46 -24.14
N PRO A 223 17.08 -1.69 -23.31
CA PRO A 223 18.53 -1.57 -23.43
C PRO A 223 19.17 -2.96 -23.26
N GLU A 224 20.01 -3.37 -24.18
CA GLU A 224 20.81 -4.58 -24.06
C GLU A 224 21.68 -4.45 -22.80
N THR A 225 21.55 -5.43 -21.95
CA THR A 225 22.10 -5.43 -20.60
C THR A 225 23.61 -5.52 -20.60
N GLY A 226 24.27 -4.44 -20.20
CA GLY A 226 25.63 -4.47 -19.65
C GLY A 226 25.72 -5.41 -18.42
N GLU A 227 26.92 -5.58 -17.88
CA GLU A 227 27.25 -6.50 -16.77
C GLU A 227 26.16 -6.60 -15.71
N LYS A 228 25.91 -7.84 -15.22
CA LYS A 228 24.93 -8.11 -14.17
C LYS A 228 25.32 -7.37 -12.87
N THR A 229 24.74 -6.21 -12.66
CA THR A 229 24.81 -5.50 -11.39
C THR A 229 24.10 -6.37 -10.32
N SER A 230 24.74 -6.61 -9.17
CA SER A 230 24.12 -7.35 -8.08
C SER A 230 22.93 -6.57 -7.48
N ALA A 231 22.01 -7.27 -6.83
CA ALA A 231 20.90 -6.58 -6.16
C ALA A 231 21.40 -5.64 -5.04
N TRP A 232 22.47 -6.03 -4.35
CA TRP A 232 23.08 -5.18 -3.34
C TRP A 232 23.75 -3.93 -3.94
N ASP A 233 24.37 -4.03 -5.10
CA ASP A 233 24.91 -2.85 -5.79
C ASP A 233 23.81 -1.88 -6.21
N CYS A 234 22.65 -2.38 -6.65
CA CYS A 234 21.46 -1.55 -6.90
C CYS A 234 21.01 -0.83 -5.62
N VAL A 235 20.95 -1.53 -4.49
CA VAL A 235 20.62 -0.92 -3.19
C VAL A 235 21.59 0.20 -2.84
N GLN A 236 22.90 -0.02 -3.03
CA GLN A 236 23.92 0.99 -2.74
C GLN A 236 23.84 2.17 -3.72
N LYS A 237 23.61 1.91 -5.00
CA LYS A 237 23.43 2.96 -6.00
C LYS A 237 22.19 3.80 -5.71
N ALA A 238 21.04 3.19 -5.42
CA ALA A 238 19.80 3.88 -5.08
C ALA A 238 19.90 4.75 -3.81
N ARG A 239 20.95 4.58 -3.00
CA ARG A 239 21.17 5.33 -1.74
C ARG A 239 22.37 6.27 -1.80
N LYS A 240 22.95 6.48 -2.97
CA LYS A 240 24.04 7.46 -3.12
C LYS A 240 23.55 8.88 -2.81
N LYS A 241 24.43 9.70 -2.22
CA LYS A 241 24.08 11.06 -1.80
C LYS A 241 24.00 12.07 -2.96
N ASP A 242 24.61 11.75 -4.07
CA ASP A 242 24.73 12.57 -5.28
C ASP A 242 23.75 12.19 -6.38
N LEU A 243 22.72 11.41 -6.05
CA LEU A 243 21.65 11.11 -6.98
C LEU A 243 20.71 12.30 -7.16
N LEU A 244 20.13 12.39 -8.36
CA LEU A 244 19.04 13.29 -8.63
C LEU A 244 17.84 12.92 -7.75
N VAL A 245 17.28 13.91 -7.06
CA VAL A 245 16.07 13.76 -6.25
C VAL A 245 14.84 14.24 -7.02
N GLY A 246 13.65 13.93 -6.53
CA GLY A 246 12.39 14.28 -7.21
C GLY A 246 12.30 15.78 -7.60
N GLU A 247 12.86 16.68 -6.80
CA GLU A 247 12.91 18.12 -7.10
C GLU A 247 13.78 18.45 -8.32
N ASP A 248 14.88 17.72 -8.53
CA ASP A 248 15.73 17.90 -9.68
C ASP A 248 15.02 17.47 -10.97
N TYR A 249 14.34 16.32 -10.96
CA TYR A 249 13.51 15.89 -12.08
C TYR A 249 12.41 16.88 -12.40
N ILE A 250 11.75 17.43 -11.36
CA ILE A 250 10.71 18.44 -11.56
C ILE A 250 11.29 19.68 -12.23
N ARG A 251 12.44 20.18 -11.75
CA ARG A 251 13.09 21.38 -12.29
C ARG A 251 13.51 21.22 -13.75
N GLU A 252 14.05 20.05 -14.12
CA GLU A 252 14.58 19.82 -15.46
C GLU A 252 13.49 19.45 -16.47
N LEU A 253 12.52 18.62 -16.07
CA LEU A 253 11.47 18.14 -16.98
C LEU A 253 10.24 19.07 -17.06
N PHE A 254 10.03 19.92 -16.04
CA PHE A 254 8.84 20.74 -15.89
C PHE A 254 9.20 22.18 -15.52
N PRO A 255 9.84 22.96 -16.41
CA PRO A 255 10.33 24.31 -16.10
C PRO A 255 9.23 25.33 -15.75
N ASP A 256 7.98 25.04 -16.06
CA ASP A 256 6.78 25.84 -15.74
C ASP A 256 5.99 25.30 -14.53
N PHE A 257 6.61 24.43 -13.71
CA PHE A 257 5.94 23.81 -12.56
C PHE A 257 5.44 24.83 -11.55
N ILE A 258 4.16 24.69 -11.18
CA ILE A 258 3.52 25.47 -10.12
C ILE A 258 3.18 24.55 -8.95
N GLU A 259 3.89 24.71 -7.84
CA GLU A 259 3.69 23.89 -6.64
C GLU A 259 2.42 24.27 -5.89
N PHE A 260 1.75 23.24 -5.35
CA PHE A 260 0.59 23.38 -4.47
C PHE A 260 0.83 22.71 -3.14
N HIS A 261 0.50 23.39 -2.06
CA HIS A 261 0.78 22.96 -0.69
C HIS A 261 -0.48 22.50 0.04
N GLY A 262 -0.25 21.66 1.07
CA GLY A 262 -1.20 21.28 2.09
C GLY A 262 -2.26 20.27 1.67
N ASP A 263 -2.70 19.49 2.66
CA ASP A 263 -3.77 18.50 2.52
C ASP A 263 -5.18 19.11 2.69
N ARG A 264 -5.29 20.38 3.10
CA ARG A 264 -6.51 21.13 3.46
C ARG A 264 -7.25 20.58 4.69
N LEU A 265 -6.62 19.71 5.48
CA LEU A 265 -7.18 19.12 6.69
C LEU A 265 -6.31 19.41 7.91
N TYR A 266 -5.02 19.14 7.84
CA TYR A 266 -4.10 19.28 8.94
C TYR A 266 -2.91 20.19 8.62
N GLY A 267 -2.19 19.95 7.53
CA GLY A 267 -0.98 20.68 7.24
C GLY A 267 -0.38 20.39 5.87
N ASP A 268 0.85 20.84 5.70
CA ASP A 268 1.68 20.48 4.54
C ASP A 268 2.75 19.48 4.94
N ASP A 269 3.22 18.70 3.98
CA ASP A 269 4.34 17.77 4.14
C ASP A 269 5.38 18.04 3.06
N ALA A 270 6.57 18.40 3.52
CA ALA A 270 7.69 18.69 2.64
C ALA A 270 8.27 17.43 1.95
N ALA A 271 7.96 16.23 2.43
CA ALA A 271 8.33 14.98 1.78
C ALA A 271 7.53 14.70 0.50
N ILE A 272 6.43 15.43 0.28
CA ILE A 272 5.66 15.39 -0.98
C ILE A 272 5.73 16.76 -1.65
N ILE A 273 6.26 16.81 -2.86
CA ILE A 273 6.16 17.94 -3.77
C ILE A 273 5.04 17.63 -4.76
N GLY A 274 4.13 18.55 -4.99
CA GLY A 274 3.06 18.31 -5.94
C GLY A 274 2.50 19.59 -6.54
N GLY A 275 2.12 19.53 -7.81
CA GLY A 275 1.62 20.68 -8.51
C GLY A 275 1.20 20.38 -9.95
N ILE A 276 1.12 21.42 -10.75
CA ILE A 276 0.78 21.34 -12.17
C ILE A 276 1.92 21.88 -13.01
N ALA A 277 2.05 21.31 -14.21
CA ALA A 277 3.05 21.72 -15.19
C ALA A 277 2.58 21.41 -16.60
N SER A 278 3.42 21.73 -17.57
CA SER A 278 3.25 21.32 -18.96
C SER A 278 4.35 20.32 -19.33
N PHE A 279 3.98 19.20 -19.92
CA PHE A 279 4.89 18.23 -20.49
C PHE A 279 4.64 18.12 -21.99
N ASP A 280 5.61 18.55 -22.79
CA ASP A 280 5.48 18.61 -24.25
C ASP A 280 4.17 19.28 -24.71
N GLY A 281 3.84 20.41 -24.07
CA GLY A 281 2.63 21.20 -24.36
C GLY A 281 1.33 20.64 -23.77
N THR A 282 1.37 19.48 -23.11
CA THR A 282 0.20 18.87 -22.46
C THR A 282 0.21 19.21 -20.96
N PRO A 283 -0.88 19.81 -20.41
CA PRO A 283 -0.98 20.03 -18.97
C PRO A 283 -1.00 18.71 -18.20
N VAL A 284 -0.13 18.58 -17.18
CA VAL A 284 -0.01 17.41 -16.33
C VAL A 284 -0.05 17.81 -14.85
N THR A 285 -0.37 16.85 -14.00
CA THR A 285 -0.16 16.95 -12.55
C THR A 285 1.05 16.12 -12.19
N VAL A 286 2.03 16.75 -11.52
CA VAL A 286 3.28 16.09 -11.10
C VAL A 286 3.30 15.98 -9.60
N ILE A 287 3.63 14.79 -9.08
CA ILE A 287 3.72 14.50 -7.64
C ILE A 287 5.02 13.73 -7.40
N ALA A 288 5.84 14.17 -6.47
CA ALA A 288 7.09 13.50 -6.14
C ALA A 288 7.18 13.21 -4.64
N GLU A 289 7.54 11.99 -4.28
CA GLU A 289 8.18 11.73 -3.00
C GLU A 289 9.60 12.27 -3.08
N ALA A 290 9.95 13.13 -2.15
CA ALA A 290 11.16 13.93 -2.27
C ALA A 290 12.10 13.76 -1.07
N LYS A 291 13.25 13.17 -1.31
CA LYS A 291 14.42 13.32 -0.46
C LYS A 291 15.02 14.73 -0.66
N GLY A 292 15.86 15.16 0.25
CA GLY A 292 16.60 16.40 0.10
C GLY A 292 17.95 16.17 -0.57
N ALA A 293 18.43 17.17 -1.30
CA ALA A 293 19.76 17.15 -1.92
C ALA A 293 20.90 17.25 -0.88
N ASP A 294 20.63 17.78 0.29
CA ASP A 294 21.60 17.89 1.40
C ASP A 294 20.99 17.43 2.74
N THR A 295 21.82 17.40 3.78
CA THR A 295 21.39 16.93 5.12
C THR A 295 20.28 17.79 5.73
N LYS A 296 20.31 19.11 5.52
CA LYS A 296 19.30 20.03 6.06
C LYS A 296 17.96 19.83 5.38
N GLU A 297 17.96 19.72 4.06
CA GLU A 297 16.77 19.43 3.29
C GLU A 297 16.24 18.02 3.56
N ASN A 298 17.11 17.02 3.74
CA ASN A 298 16.69 15.68 4.15
C ASN A 298 15.96 15.68 5.49
N ILE A 299 16.46 16.43 6.48
CA ILE A 299 15.78 16.58 7.77
C ILE A 299 14.41 17.27 7.57
N ARG A 300 14.35 18.34 6.80
CA ARG A 300 13.12 19.07 6.49
C ARG A 300 12.07 18.19 5.80
N ARG A 301 12.51 17.31 4.92
CA ARG A 301 11.68 16.35 4.15
C ARG A 301 11.53 15.00 4.85
N ASN A 302 11.87 14.93 6.13
CA ASN A 302 11.80 13.69 6.91
C ASN A 302 12.46 12.50 6.20
N PHE A 303 13.61 12.74 5.55
CA PHE A 303 14.35 11.75 4.75
C PHE A 303 13.54 11.12 3.61
N GLY A 304 12.60 11.85 3.04
CA GLY A 304 11.70 11.35 2.00
C GLY A 304 10.62 10.41 2.51
N MET A 305 10.36 10.40 3.82
CA MET A 305 9.30 9.60 4.43
C MET A 305 8.03 10.43 4.63
N PRO A 306 6.99 10.30 3.79
CA PRO A 306 5.79 11.10 3.92
C PRO A 306 5.00 10.78 5.20
N SER A 307 4.44 11.82 5.77
CA SER A 307 3.42 11.79 6.82
C SER A 307 2.01 11.64 6.22
N PRO A 308 0.95 11.41 7.02
CA PRO A 308 -0.41 11.26 6.49
C PRO A 308 -0.88 12.41 5.63
N GLU A 309 -0.54 13.65 5.99
CA GLU A 309 -0.86 14.86 5.23
C GLU A 309 -0.17 14.92 3.86
N GLY A 310 1.00 14.31 3.70
CA GLY A 310 1.66 14.16 2.41
C GLY A 310 0.86 13.28 1.45
N TYR A 311 0.41 12.12 1.89
CA TYR A 311 -0.43 11.23 1.10
C TYR A 311 -1.79 11.85 0.77
N ARG A 312 -2.41 12.57 1.73
CA ARG A 312 -3.67 13.30 1.49
C ARG A 312 -3.49 14.45 0.50
N LYS A 313 -2.36 15.18 0.56
CA LYS A 313 -2.00 16.20 -0.43
C LYS A 313 -1.88 15.57 -1.83
N ALA A 314 -1.16 14.47 -1.95
CA ALA A 314 -1.03 13.74 -3.21
C ALA A 314 -2.40 13.34 -3.78
N LEU A 315 -3.24 12.71 -2.97
CA LEU A 315 -4.58 12.30 -3.38
C LEU A 315 -5.45 13.49 -3.82
N ARG A 316 -5.41 14.58 -3.06
CA ARG A 316 -6.13 15.82 -3.42
C ARG A 316 -5.75 16.32 -4.81
N LEU A 317 -4.46 16.29 -5.14
CA LEU A 317 -3.96 16.69 -6.46
C LEU A 317 -4.36 15.70 -7.55
N MET A 318 -4.36 14.40 -7.28
CA MET A 318 -4.84 13.38 -8.20
C MET A 318 -6.34 13.54 -8.50
N LYS A 319 -7.16 13.80 -7.49
CA LYS A 319 -8.60 14.07 -7.68
C LYS A 319 -8.85 15.40 -8.45
N GLN A 320 -7.98 16.38 -8.27
CA GLN A 320 -8.02 17.60 -9.09
C GLN A 320 -7.60 17.31 -10.54
N ALA A 321 -6.60 16.46 -10.75
CA ALA A 321 -6.17 16.03 -12.07
C ALA A 321 -7.32 15.30 -12.80
N GLU A 322 -7.97 14.35 -12.15
CA GLU A 322 -9.13 13.62 -12.66
C GLU A 322 -10.25 14.58 -13.11
N LYS A 323 -10.59 15.56 -12.25
CA LYS A 323 -11.64 16.55 -12.55
C LYS A 323 -11.33 17.37 -13.80
N PHE A 324 -10.07 17.67 -14.07
CA PHE A 324 -9.65 18.49 -15.20
C PHE A 324 -8.99 17.68 -16.33
N HIS A 325 -9.10 16.35 -16.29
CA HIS A 325 -8.58 15.41 -17.30
C HIS A 325 -7.08 15.57 -17.58
N ARG A 326 -6.29 15.89 -16.56
CA ARG A 326 -4.84 15.97 -16.66
C ARG A 326 -4.22 14.63 -16.32
N PRO A 327 -3.31 14.09 -17.12
CA PRO A 327 -2.47 12.95 -16.70
C PRO A 327 -1.72 13.25 -15.40
N VAL A 328 -1.50 12.21 -14.61
CA VAL A 328 -0.72 12.28 -13.36
C VAL A 328 0.61 11.58 -13.57
N ILE A 329 1.69 12.25 -13.18
CA ILE A 329 3.05 11.69 -13.17
C ILE A 329 3.51 11.66 -11.71
N CYS A 330 3.78 10.48 -11.18
CA CYS A 330 4.32 10.26 -9.85
C CYS A 330 5.81 9.89 -9.93
N LEU A 331 6.65 10.60 -9.19
CA LEU A 331 8.07 10.28 -9.01
C LEU A 331 8.24 9.70 -7.61
N VAL A 332 8.61 8.42 -7.52
CA VAL A 332 8.65 7.67 -6.27
C VAL A 332 10.09 7.54 -5.78
N ASP A 333 10.39 8.15 -4.63
CA ASP A 333 11.68 8.02 -3.94
C ASP A 333 11.52 8.14 -2.43
N THR A 334 11.21 7.03 -1.79
CA THR A 334 11.05 6.96 -0.34
C THR A 334 11.61 5.64 0.22
N PRO A 335 12.26 5.67 1.39
CA PRO A 335 12.57 4.43 2.12
C PRO A 335 11.31 3.80 2.75
N GLY A 336 10.18 4.52 2.78
CA GLY A 336 8.89 4.11 3.31
C GLY A 336 8.11 5.29 3.91
N ALA A 337 6.88 5.03 4.32
CA ALA A 337 6.07 6.01 5.04
C ALA A 337 6.65 6.31 6.44
N PHE A 338 6.50 7.53 6.91
CA PHE A 338 6.95 7.88 8.27
C PHE A 338 6.23 7.03 9.32
N CYS A 339 7.01 6.46 10.24
CA CYS A 339 6.56 5.53 11.28
C CYS A 339 6.78 6.13 12.68
N GLY A 340 6.20 7.30 12.95
CA GLY A 340 6.25 7.98 14.25
C GLY A 340 4.90 8.03 14.94
N MET A 341 4.88 8.43 16.22
CA MET A 341 3.65 8.61 17.00
C MET A 341 2.67 9.56 16.30
N GLU A 342 3.17 10.70 15.88
CA GLU A 342 2.38 11.72 15.20
C GLU A 342 1.75 11.24 13.89
N ALA A 343 2.42 10.35 13.16
CA ALA A 343 1.86 9.74 11.96
C ALA A 343 0.71 8.78 12.30
N GLU A 344 0.85 7.97 13.35
CA GLU A 344 -0.24 7.10 13.82
C GLU A 344 -1.44 7.92 14.34
N GLU A 345 -1.19 8.97 15.12
CA GLU A 345 -2.22 9.89 15.63
C GLU A 345 -3.02 10.55 14.51
N ARG A 346 -2.38 10.79 13.34
CA ARG A 346 -2.99 11.42 12.18
C ARG A 346 -3.41 10.45 11.08
N GLY A 347 -3.33 9.13 11.33
CA GLY A 347 -3.89 8.08 10.50
C GLY A 347 -3.04 7.69 9.30
N GLN A 348 -1.75 7.38 9.51
CA GLN A 348 -0.84 6.95 8.45
C GLN A 348 -1.38 5.77 7.63
N GLY A 349 -1.91 4.75 8.32
CA GLY A 349 -2.48 3.57 7.65
C GLY A 349 -3.71 3.91 6.79
N GLU A 350 -4.59 4.78 7.29
CA GLU A 350 -5.76 5.25 6.54
C GLU A 350 -5.36 6.05 5.31
N ALA A 351 -4.42 6.99 5.45
CA ALA A 351 -3.99 7.84 4.34
C ALA A 351 -3.39 7.01 3.18
N ILE A 352 -2.57 6.00 3.49
CA ILE A 352 -2.04 5.06 2.50
C ILE A 352 -3.17 4.24 1.88
N ALA A 353 -4.02 3.62 2.71
CA ALA A 353 -5.13 2.79 2.24
C ALA A 353 -6.07 3.57 1.31
N ARG A 354 -6.37 4.82 1.64
CA ARG A 354 -7.20 5.72 0.83
C ARG A 354 -6.56 6.01 -0.53
N ASN A 355 -5.25 6.24 -0.58
CA ASN A 355 -4.55 6.42 -1.85
C ASN A 355 -4.67 5.18 -2.74
N LEU A 356 -4.42 3.98 -2.19
CA LEU A 356 -4.55 2.73 -2.96
C LEU A 356 -5.95 2.55 -3.54
N TYR A 357 -6.95 2.85 -2.72
CA TYR A 357 -8.35 2.73 -3.07
C TYR A 357 -8.75 3.72 -4.18
N GLU A 358 -8.45 5.00 -4.01
CA GLU A 358 -8.85 6.04 -4.95
C GLU A 358 -8.04 6.02 -6.26
N MET A 359 -6.72 5.76 -6.18
CA MET A 359 -5.88 5.65 -7.37
C MET A 359 -6.32 4.50 -8.28
N SER A 360 -6.79 3.38 -7.70
CA SER A 360 -7.28 2.23 -8.48
C SER A 360 -8.50 2.53 -9.35
N ALA A 361 -9.13 3.67 -9.18
CA ALA A 361 -10.35 4.07 -9.91
C ALA A 361 -10.26 5.44 -10.57
N LEU A 362 -9.09 6.08 -10.58
CA LEU A 362 -8.89 7.34 -11.29
C LEU A 362 -9.20 7.18 -12.77
N LYS A 363 -9.94 8.13 -13.32
CA LYS A 363 -10.35 8.17 -14.73
C LYS A 363 -9.45 9.06 -15.58
N THR A 364 -8.23 9.27 -15.14
CA THR A 364 -7.19 9.97 -15.89
C THR A 364 -5.92 9.11 -15.88
N PRO A 365 -5.09 9.13 -16.94
CA PRO A 365 -3.88 8.33 -17.00
C PRO A 365 -2.93 8.65 -15.83
N VAL A 366 -2.39 7.60 -15.21
CA VAL A 366 -1.40 7.70 -14.14
C VAL A 366 -0.15 6.93 -14.54
N LEU A 367 0.98 7.63 -14.55
CA LEU A 367 2.32 7.05 -14.71
C LEU A 367 3.08 7.21 -13.40
N SER A 368 3.59 6.12 -12.84
CA SER A 368 4.47 6.16 -11.68
C SER A 368 5.87 5.70 -12.05
N ILE A 369 6.88 6.46 -11.66
CA ILE A 369 8.29 6.16 -11.94
C ILE A 369 9.03 6.03 -10.62
N VAL A 370 9.54 4.84 -10.31
CA VAL A 370 10.44 4.64 -9.16
C VAL A 370 11.82 5.12 -9.56
N ILE A 371 12.22 6.29 -9.05
CA ILE A 371 13.47 6.95 -9.46
C ILE A 371 14.69 6.51 -8.64
N SER A 372 14.47 5.98 -7.42
CA SER A 372 15.56 5.55 -6.52
C SER A 372 15.07 4.44 -5.58
N GLU A 373 14.56 4.77 -4.38
CA GLU A 373 14.00 3.79 -3.45
C GLU A 373 12.47 3.76 -3.50
N GLY A 374 11.91 2.58 -3.73
CA GLY A 374 10.47 2.30 -3.57
C GLY A 374 10.24 1.50 -2.29
N GLY A 375 10.05 2.18 -1.17
CA GLY A 375 9.91 1.54 0.14
C GLY A 375 8.47 1.24 0.52
N SER A 376 8.10 -0.06 0.50
CA SER A 376 6.89 -0.61 1.14
C SER A 376 5.57 0.07 0.70
N GLY A 377 4.59 0.13 1.63
CA GLY A 377 3.31 0.79 1.42
C GLY A 377 3.42 2.29 1.18
N GLY A 378 4.51 2.93 1.65
CA GLY A 378 4.76 4.33 1.39
C GLY A 378 4.93 4.63 -0.09
N ALA A 379 5.80 3.89 -0.76
CA ALA A 379 5.98 3.97 -2.21
C ALA A 379 4.72 3.52 -2.97
N LEU A 380 4.10 2.42 -2.52
CA LEU A 380 2.90 1.89 -3.18
C LEU A 380 1.75 2.90 -3.19
N ALA A 381 1.65 3.76 -2.18
CA ALA A 381 0.62 4.81 -2.10
C ALA A 381 0.69 5.85 -3.24
N LEU A 382 1.77 5.86 -4.02
CA LEU A 382 1.92 6.63 -5.27
C LEU A 382 2.22 5.75 -6.50
N ALA A 383 2.24 4.42 -6.34
CA ALA A 383 2.61 3.48 -7.41
C ALA A 383 1.45 2.55 -7.82
N VAL A 384 0.21 2.89 -7.50
CA VAL A 384 -0.99 2.29 -8.12
C VAL A 384 -1.32 3.10 -9.36
N ALA A 385 -0.85 2.64 -10.51
CA ALA A 385 -0.85 3.40 -11.75
C ALA A 385 -1.25 2.53 -12.94
N ASP A 386 -1.56 3.17 -14.08
CA ASP A 386 -1.78 2.45 -15.34
C ASP A 386 -0.47 1.86 -15.88
N GLU A 387 0.65 2.56 -15.65
CA GLU A 387 2.00 2.07 -15.91
C GLU A 387 2.94 2.43 -14.75
N VAL A 388 3.75 1.47 -14.34
CA VAL A 388 4.83 1.66 -13.37
C VAL A 388 6.16 1.47 -14.08
N TRP A 389 6.96 2.51 -14.12
CA TRP A 389 8.31 2.47 -14.66
C TRP A 389 9.33 2.50 -13.53
N MET A 390 10.55 2.11 -13.82
CA MET A 390 11.60 2.06 -12.82
C MET A 390 12.94 2.42 -13.43
N MET A 391 13.70 3.28 -12.76
CA MET A 391 15.09 3.55 -13.16
C MET A 391 15.92 2.26 -13.03
N GLN A 392 16.92 2.09 -13.88
CA GLN A 392 17.69 0.85 -14.02
C GLN A 392 18.31 0.36 -12.71
N ASN A 393 18.79 1.28 -11.87
CA ASN A 393 19.41 0.97 -10.58
C ASN A 393 18.49 1.21 -9.38
N ALA A 394 17.25 1.61 -9.60
CA ALA A 394 16.26 1.77 -8.53
C ALA A 394 15.89 0.42 -7.90
N ILE A 395 15.37 0.47 -6.69
CA ILE A 395 14.88 -0.69 -5.95
C ILE A 395 13.43 -0.47 -5.51
N TYR A 396 12.63 -1.53 -5.53
CA TYR A 396 11.25 -1.48 -5.01
C TYR A 396 10.93 -2.75 -4.23
N SER A 397 10.58 -2.61 -2.96
CA SER A 397 10.44 -3.75 -2.06
C SER A 397 9.47 -3.50 -0.91
N ILE A 398 9.03 -4.61 -0.28
CA ILE A 398 8.13 -4.60 0.88
C ILE A 398 8.78 -4.00 2.15
N LEU A 399 10.10 -4.09 2.28
CA LEU A 399 10.90 -3.54 3.38
C LEU A 399 12.37 -3.50 2.95
N SER A 400 13.21 -2.83 3.73
CA SER A 400 14.64 -2.77 3.43
C SER A 400 15.32 -4.16 3.56
N PRO A 401 16.41 -4.44 2.83
CA PRO A 401 17.17 -5.68 2.98
C PRO A 401 17.68 -5.90 4.41
N GLU A 402 18.08 -4.83 5.09
CA GLU A 402 18.49 -4.87 6.51
C GLU A 402 17.32 -5.29 7.41
N GLY A 403 16.13 -4.74 7.17
CA GLY A 403 14.90 -5.10 7.88
C GLY A 403 14.53 -6.56 7.64
N PHE A 404 14.58 -7.01 6.39
CA PHE A 404 14.32 -8.40 6.03
C PHE A 404 15.28 -9.37 6.76
N ALA A 405 16.59 -9.10 6.67
CA ALA A 405 17.61 -9.93 7.31
C ALA A 405 17.49 -9.94 8.85
N SER A 406 17.24 -8.77 9.44
CA SER A 406 17.06 -8.65 10.90
C SER A 406 15.82 -9.39 11.41
N ILE A 407 14.71 -9.29 10.72
CA ILE A 407 13.45 -9.90 11.16
C ILE A 407 13.44 -11.41 10.91
N LEU A 408 13.82 -11.84 9.71
CA LEU A 408 13.70 -13.24 9.31
C LEU A 408 14.92 -14.10 9.69
N TRP A 409 16.12 -13.52 9.62
CA TRP A 409 17.36 -14.25 9.89
C TRP A 409 18.03 -13.88 11.21
N LYS A 410 17.49 -12.86 11.91
CA LYS A 410 18.06 -12.34 13.17
C LYS A 410 19.48 -11.79 13.02
N ASP A 411 19.88 -11.43 11.81
CA ASP A 411 21.20 -10.89 11.50
C ASP A 411 21.12 -9.84 10.37
N GLY A 412 21.08 -8.57 10.73
CA GLY A 412 21.03 -7.44 9.77
C GLY A 412 22.28 -7.31 8.89
N LYS A 413 23.41 -7.93 9.27
CA LYS A 413 24.64 -7.92 8.46
C LYS A 413 24.50 -8.74 7.17
N ARG A 414 23.49 -9.60 7.09
CA ARG A 414 23.17 -10.39 5.90
C ARG A 414 22.30 -9.62 4.90
N ALA A 415 22.21 -8.30 5.00
CA ALA A 415 21.48 -7.46 4.07
C ALA A 415 21.85 -7.67 2.59
N PRO A 416 23.14 -7.85 2.20
CA PRO A 416 23.50 -8.17 0.82
C PRO A 416 22.85 -9.47 0.31
N GLU A 417 22.85 -10.53 1.12
CA GLU A 417 22.19 -11.79 0.79
C GLU A 417 20.67 -11.62 0.72
N ALA A 418 20.11 -10.80 1.61
CA ALA A 418 18.68 -10.51 1.63
C ALA A 418 18.26 -9.78 0.34
N ALA A 419 19.03 -8.83 -0.15
CA ALA A 419 18.74 -8.11 -1.39
C ALA A 419 18.59 -9.06 -2.59
N GLU A 420 19.47 -10.05 -2.72
CA GLU A 420 19.39 -11.06 -3.79
C GLU A 420 18.13 -11.94 -3.67
N VAL A 421 17.76 -12.32 -2.44
CA VAL A 421 16.56 -13.15 -2.19
C VAL A 421 15.27 -12.39 -2.43
N MET A 422 15.24 -11.11 -2.11
CA MET A 422 14.01 -10.28 -2.12
C MET A 422 13.49 -9.97 -3.53
N LYS A 423 14.30 -10.11 -4.56
CA LYS A 423 13.89 -9.78 -5.93
C LYS A 423 13.36 -8.36 -6.05
N LEU A 424 14.19 -7.38 -5.73
CA LEU A 424 13.81 -5.97 -5.57
C LEU A 424 14.34 -5.04 -6.68
N THR A 425 15.11 -5.58 -7.63
CA THR A 425 15.69 -4.78 -8.73
C THR A 425 14.68 -4.53 -9.84
N ALA A 426 14.90 -3.48 -10.62
CA ALA A 426 14.05 -3.18 -11.79
C ALA A 426 13.89 -4.39 -12.73
N ARG A 427 14.98 -5.15 -12.94
CA ARG A 427 14.95 -6.36 -13.77
C ARG A 427 14.06 -7.46 -13.16
N ASP A 428 14.26 -7.76 -11.87
CA ASP A 428 13.44 -8.76 -11.19
C ASP A 428 11.96 -8.39 -11.27
N LEU A 429 11.62 -7.12 -11.07
CA LEU A 429 10.22 -6.67 -11.03
C LEU A 429 9.60 -6.61 -12.42
N LYS A 430 10.37 -6.33 -13.47
CA LYS A 430 9.91 -6.46 -14.86
C LYS A 430 9.66 -7.94 -15.25
N GLU A 431 10.55 -8.85 -14.85
CA GLU A 431 10.36 -10.29 -15.04
C GLU A 431 9.12 -10.81 -14.28
N LEU A 432 8.79 -10.22 -13.12
CA LEU A 432 7.60 -10.54 -12.33
C LEU A 432 6.31 -9.87 -12.84
N GLY A 433 6.41 -8.98 -13.85
CA GLY A 433 5.27 -8.22 -14.38
C GLY A 433 4.70 -7.20 -13.38
N ILE A 434 5.53 -6.65 -12.50
CA ILE A 434 5.17 -5.60 -11.53
C ILE A 434 5.49 -4.22 -12.11
N VAL A 435 6.49 -4.16 -12.99
CA VAL A 435 6.97 -2.94 -13.65
C VAL A 435 6.88 -3.16 -15.16
N GLU A 436 6.30 -2.20 -15.88
CA GLU A 436 6.13 -2.25 -17.31
C GLU A 436 7.41 -1.88 -18.06
N GLU A 437 8.16 -0.85 -17.57
CA GLU A 437 9.36 -0.38 -18.27
C GLU A 437 10.53 -0.09 -17.34
N ILE A 438 11.75 -0.29 -17.87
CA ILE A 438 13.00 0.07 -17.21
C ILE A 438 13.61 1.25 -17.98
N VAL A 439 13.83 2.36 -17.27
CA VAL A 439 14.50 3.54 -17.80
C VAL A 439 16.00 3.37 -17.61
N ALA A 440 16.76 3.36 -18.70
CA ALA A 440 18.22 3.24 -18.68
C ALA A 440 18.85 4.47 -18.02
N GLU A 441 19.86 4.24 -17.21
CA GLU A 441 20.67 5.31 -16.62
C GLU A 441 22.01 5.41 -17.37
N PRO A 442 22.46 6.59 -17.79
CA PRO A 442 23.79 6.78 -18.34
C PRO A 442 24.86 6.46 -17.28
N GLU A 443 26.08 6.08 -17.73
CA GLU A 443 27.19 5.73 -16.81
C GLU A 443 27.56 6.87 -15.87
N GLU A 444 27.45 8.13 -16.33
CA GLU A 444 27.57 9.33 -15.51
C GLU A 444 26.24 10.08 -15.52
N PHE A 445 25.43 9.83 -14.51
CA PHE A 445 24.16 10.55 -14.29
C PHE A 445 24.46 11.72 -13.35
N THR A 446 24.93 12.81 -13.91
CA THR A 446 25.25 14.06 -13.21
C THR A 446 24.41 15.21 -13.76
N VAL A 447 24.07 16.15 -12.86
CA VAL A 447 23.44 17.42 -13.23
C VAL A 447 24.54 18.35 -13.80
N GLU A 448 24.93 18.16 -15.04
CA GLU A 448 25.64 19.16 -15.84
C GLU A 448 24.96 19.36 -17.18
#